data_cfded27b2d0dacc498755f0177ab79d4
#
_entry.id   cfded27b2d0dacc498755f0177ab79d4
#
_cell.length_a   1.000
_cell.length_b   1.000
_cell.length_c   1.000
_cell.angle_alpha   90.00
_cell.angle_beta   90.00
_cell.angle_gamma   90.00
#
_symmetry.space_group_name_H-M   'P 1'
#
loop_
_entity.id
_entity.type
_entity.pdbx_description
1 polymer ?
#
loop_
_entity_poly.entity_id
_entity_poly.type
_entity_poly.pdbx_seq_one_letter_code
_entity_poly.pdbx_strand_id
1 'polypeptide(L)'
;MLVSTTLILSATAQSSDISPFDTTIYGRNDKAGQFVKTRGINIYYETYGKGEPLLIIHGNGGSINNFLYQIPYFAGNYRVILADSRSQGKSVDAGDSLSYEMMADDLNALLDTLQLDSCYVIGWSDGGINGLLLAMRHPEKVKKLAITGANLWPDTTAVNPFVYNWAQHFNDTLKKMETTPNVKAMRKLARLLSYEPHITTQQLNKIKCPTLVIGGDHDVIVTKHTLLIAESIPRSYLWILPNSGHSTPIFYKDKFNDAVNDFFKTPYRKIEGTGRFN
;
A
#
# COMPACT_ATOMS: atom_id res chain seq x y z
N MET A 1 -35.99 -15.63 -6.41
CA MET A 1 -35.14 -15.58 -7.60
C MET A 1 -34.02 -14.61 -7.28
N LEU A 2 -32.92 -15.13 -6.71
CA LEU A 2 -31.76 -14.33 -6.29
C LEU A 2 -30.86 -14.14 -7.49
N VAL A 3 -30.78 -12.93 -8.00
CA VAL A 3 -29.80 -12.56 -9.03
C VAL A 3 -28.47 -12.27 -8.32
N SER A 4 -27.56 -13.22 -8.40
CA SER A 4 -26.17 -13.06 -8.01
C SER A 4 -25.50 -12.13 -9.02
N THR A 5 -25.38 -10.85 -8.70
CA THR A 5 -24.52 -9.92 -9.44
C THR A 5 -23.10 -10.02 -8.93
N THR A 6 -22.37 -10.99 -9.44
CA THR A 6 -20.91 -11.01 -9.37
C THR A 6 -20.44 -9.93 -10.35
N LEU A 7 -20.11 -8.73 -9.83
CA LEU A 7 -19.37 -7.75 -10.61
C LEU A 7 -17.92 -8.23 -10.72
N ILE A 8 -17.67 -9.10 -11.68
CA ILE A 8 -16.35 -9.34 -12.22
C ILE A 8 -16.06 -8.11 -13.07
N LEU A 9 -15.18 -7.24 -12.59
CA LEU A 9 -14.53 -6.24 -13.43
C LEU A 9 -13.70 -7.00 -14.48
N SER A 10 -14.33 -7.35 -15.59
CA SER A 10 -13.64 -7.80 -16.78
C SER A 10 -12.95 -6.58 -17.41
N ALA A 11 -11.73 -6.29 -16.96
CA ALA A 11 -10.81 -5.50 -17.75
C ALA A 11 -10.45 -6.35 -18.97
N THR A 12 -10.96 -5.99 -20.15
CA THR A 12 -10.44 -6.50 -21.41
C THR A 12 -8.98 -6.04 -21.54
N ALA A 13 -8.07 -6.87 -21.06
CA ALA A 13 -6.65 -6.71 -21.26
C ALA A 13 -6.36 -6.94 -22.74
N GLN A 14 -5.83 -5.93 -23.45
CA GLN A 14 -5.02 -6.19 -24.61
C GLN A 14 -3.83 -7.04 -24.16
N SER A 15 -3.83 -8.30 -24.56
CA SER A 15 -2.76 -9.24 -24.31
C SER A 15 -1.55 -8.86 -25.15
N SER A 16 -0.47 -8.46 -24.50
CA SER A 16 0.86 -8.62 -25.05
C SER A 16 1.83 -8.91 -23.91
N ASP A 17 2.46 -10.05 -23.99
CA ASP A 17 3.63 -10.51 -23.25
C ASP A 17 3.46 -10.72 -21.74
N ILE A 18 2.87 -11.86 -21.38
CA ILE A 18 3.10 -12.47 -20.06
C ILE A 18 4.54 -12.99 -20.07
N SER A 19 5.41 -12.31 -19.33
CA SER A 19 6.78 -12.76 -19.05
C SER A 19 6.77 -14.20 -18.51
N PRO A 20 7.79 -15.02 -18.81
CA PRO A 20 7.88 -16.42 -18.39
C PRO A 20 8.12 -16.62 -16.90
N PHE A 21 7.91 -15.60 -16.06
CA PHE A 21 7.94 -15.75 -14.61
C PHE A 21 6.62 -16.38 -14.17
N ASP A 22 6.73 -17.49 -13.46
CA ASP A 22 5.60 -18.10 -12.78
C ASP A 22 5.10 -17.17 -11.68
N THR A 23 4.22 -16.23 -12.06
CA THR A 23 3.63 -15.23 -11.16
C THR A 23 2.73 -15.85 -10.10
N THR A 24 2.47 -17.16 -10.20
CA THR A 24 1.61 -17.89 -9.26
C THR A 24 2.31 -18.18 -7.93
N ILE A 25 3.63 -18.03 -7.84
CA ILE A 25 4.39 -18.37 -6.63
C ILE A 25 4.33 -17.29 -5.55
N TYR A 26 4.21 -16.01 -5.91
CA TYR A 26 4.23 -14.91 -4.92
C TYR A 26 3.04 -14.98 -3.97
N GLY A 27 3.30 -14.92 -2.67
CA GLY A 27 2.34 -15.17 -1.60
C GLY A 27 2.13 -16.67 -1.29
N ARG A 28 2.78 -17.57 -2.06
CA ARG A 28 2.71 -19.05 -1.88
C ARG A 28 4.07 -19.72 -1.99
N ASN A 29 5.13 -18.98 -1.95
CA ASN A 29 6.49 -19.49 -2.13
C ASN A 29 7.04 -20.03 -0.80
N ASP A 30 6.89 -21.33 -0.58
CA ASP A 30 7.35 -22.00 0.65
C ASP A 30 8.87 -21.88 0.86
N LYS A 31 9.66 -21.59 -0.20
CA LYS A 31 11.12 -21.39 -0.10
C LYS A 31 11.48 -19.98 0.37
N ALA A 32 10.65 -18.99 0.09
CA ALA A 32 10.85 -17.59 0.45
C ALA A 32 9.99 -17.16 1.65
N GLY A 33 8.92 -17.91 1.92
CA GLY A 33 7.89 -17.59 2.91
C GLY A 33 8.26 -18.03 4.31
N GLN A 34 7.98 -17.16 5.27
CA GLN A 34 8.19 -17.40 6.69
C GLN A 34 7.07 -16.74 7.50
N PHE A 35 6.96 -17.12 8.78
CA PHE A 35 6.08 -16.48 9.75
C PHE A 35 6.88 -15.83 10.86
N VAL A 36 6.49 -14.62 11.24
CA VAL A 36 6.95 -13.94 12.45
C VAL A 36 5.80 -13.83 13.42
N LYS A 37 5.98 -14.34 14.63
CA LYS A 37 5.03 -14.14 15.73
C LYS A 37 5.26 -12.76 16.32
N THR A 38 4.30 -11.88 16.18
CA THR A 38 4.36 -10.51 16.68
C THR A 38 2.97 -10.01 17.08
N ARG A 39 2.87 -9.21 18.13
CA ARG A 39 1.67 -8.48 18.53
C ARG A 39 0.38 -9.34 18.51
N GLY A 40 0.49 -10.61 18.95
CA GLY A 40 -0.63 -11.54 19.08
C GLY A 40 -1.06 -12.28 17.81
N ILE A 41 -0.34 -12.10 16.69
CA ILE A 41 -0.59 -12.84 15.44
C ILE A 41 0.71 -13.42 14.86
N ASN A 42 0.56 -14.27 13.84
CA ASN A 42 1.65 -14.71 12.98
C ASN A 42 1.56 -13.93 11.66
N ILE A 43 2.50 -13.03 11.41
CA ILE A 43 2.64 -12.31 10.13
C ILE A 43 3.37 -13.23 9.15
N TYR A 44 2.74 -13.53 8.03
CA TYR A 44 3.38 -14.17 6.89
C TYR A 44 4.12 -13.15 6.06
N TYR A 45 5.37 -13.45 5.69
CA TYR A 45 6.17 -12.60 4.82
C TYR A 45 7.02 -13.43 3.88
N GLU A 46 7.41 -12.84 2.77
CA GLU A 46 8.34 -13.40 1.79
C GLU A 46 9.49 -12.41 1.56
N THR A 47 10.67 -12.95 1.25
CA THR A 47 11.86 -12.14 0.96
C THR A 47 12.48 -12.56 -0.36
N TYR A 48 12.83 -11.58 -1.21
CA TYR A 48 13.40 -11.78 -2.54
C TYR A 48 14.60 -10.86 -2.78
N GLY A 49 15.60 -11.36 -3.52
CA GLY A 49 16.78 -10.58 -3.86
C GLY A 49 17.73 -10.35 -2.69
N LYS A 50 18.70 -9.45 -2.91
CA LYS A 50 19.75 -9.07 -1.95
C LYS A 50 20.04 -7.58 -2.10
N GLY A 51 20.62 -6.96 -1.07
CA GLY A 51 21.00 -5.54 -1.08
C GLY A 51 20.28 -4.74 -0.01
N GLU A 52 20.09 -3.45 -0.25
CA GLU A 52 19.36 -2.56 0.65
C GLU A 52 17.92 -3.04 0.87
N PRO A 53 17.43 -3.04 2.12
CA PRO A 53 16.08 -3.52 2.41
C PRO A 53 15.02 -2.59 1.80
N LEU A 54 14.02 -3.21 1.17
CA LEU A 54 12.83 -2.58 0.60
C LEU A 54 11.58 -3.31 1.10
N LEU A 55 10.77 -2.63 1.89
CA LEU A 55 9.45 -3.09 2.31
C LEU A 55 8.39 -2.68 1.30
N ILE A 56 7.57 -3.63 0.83
CA ILE A 56 6.43 -3.36 -0.06
C ILE A 56 5.13 -3.76 0.65
N ILE A 57 4.15 -2.84 0.68
CA ILE A 57 2.92 -2.95 1.48
C ILE A 57 1.71 -2.91 0.56
N HIS A 58 0.88 -3.97 0.57
CA HIS A 58 -0.30 -4.11 -0.28
C HIS A 58 -1.52 -3.34 0.23
N GLY A 59 -2.52 -3.16 -0.64
CA GLY A 59 -3.79 -2.50 -0.35
C GLY A 59 -4.80 -3.39 0.37
N ASN A 60 -5.99 -2.83 0.63
CA ASN A 60 -7.10 -3.50 1.32
C ASN A 60 -7.52 -4.80 0.60
N GLY A 61 -7.69 -5.88 1.36
CA GLY A 61 -8.06 -7.19 0.83
C GLY A 61 -7.00 -7.84 -0.07
N GLY A 62 -5.80 -7.25 -0.13
CA GLY A 62 -4.70 -7.73 -0.94
C GLY A 62 -3.83 -8.77 -0.24
N SER A 63 -2.69 -9.03 -0.86
CA SER A 63 -1.62 -9.89 -0.35
C SER A 63 -0.33 -9.65 -1.14
N ILE A 64 0.72 -10.38 -0.81
CA ILE A 64 2.02 -10.33 -1.50
C ILE A 64 1.89 -10.42 -3.02
N ASN A 65 0.95 -11.23 -3.55
CA ASN A 65 0.80 -11.43 -4.99
C ASN A 65 0.32 -10.19 -5.77
N ASN A 66 -0.11 -9.14 -5.10
CA ASN A 66 -0.47 -7.88 -5.76
C ASN A 66 0.72 -7.18 -6.43
N PHE A 67 1.95 -7.58 -6.07
CA PHE A 67 3.19 -6.97 -6.55
C PHE A 67 3.99 -7.86 -7.51
N LEU A 68 3.30 -8.66 -8.30
CA LEU A 68 3.92 -9.61 -9.25
C LEU A 68 4.88 -8.95 -10.26
N TYR A 69 4.71 -7.66 -10.55
CA TYR A 69 5.61 -6.89 -11.44
C TYR A 69 6.70 -6.13 -10.69
N GLN A 70 6.48 -5.79 -9.42
CA GLN A 70 7.44 -5.07 -8.59
C GLN A 70 8.48 -6.01 -8.00
N ILE A 71 8.05 -7.19 -7.56
CA ILE A 71 8.95 -8.18 -6.94
C ILE A 71 10.15 -8.50 -7.83
N PRO A 72 10.00 -8.97 -9.09
CA PRO A 72 11.15 -9.32 -9.92
C PRO A 72 12.00 -8.10 -10.30
N TYR A 73 11.38 -6.92 -10.49
CA TYR A 73 12.10 -5.70 -10.84
C TYR A 73 13.02 -5.25 -9.70
N PHE A 74 12.47 -5.12 -8.49
CA PHE A 74 13.24 -4.61 -7.36
C PHE A 74 14.18 -5.65 -6.75
N ALA A 75 13.87 -6.95 -6.83
CA ALA A 75 14.74 -8.02 -6.33
C ALA A 75 16.11 -8.09 -7.02
N GLY A 76 16.25 -7.47 -8.19
CA GLY A 76 17.53 -7.33 -8.87
C GLY A 76 18.55 -6.45 -8.12
N ASN A 77 18.09 -5.49 -7.30
CA ASN A 77 18.96 -4.52 -6.62
C ASN A 77 18.68 -4.36 -5.13
N TYR A 78 17.57 -4.89 -4.62
CA TYR A 78 17.12 -4.74 -3.24
C TYR A 78 16.82 -6.09 -2.59
N ARG A 79 16.95 -6.16 -1.29
CA ARG A 79 16.31 -7.20 -0.48
C ARG A 79 14.86 -6.80 -0.29
N VAL A 80 13.98 -7.29 -1.18
CA VAL A 80 12.54 -7.00 -1.16
C VAL A 80 11.86 -7.84 -0.09
N ILE A 81 11.13 -7.20 0.81
CA ILE A 81 10.37 -7.79 1.91
C ILE A 81 8.90 -7.45 1.68
N LEU A 82 8.04 -8.45 1.63
CA LEU A 82 6.61 -8.27 1.50
C LEU A 82 5.93 -9.07 2.61
N ALA A 83 4.96 -8.45 3.27
CA ALA A 83 4.16 -9.13 4.28
C ALA A 83 2.68 -9.10 3.88
N ASP A 84 1.98 -10.20 4.15
CA ASP A 84 0.53 -10.16 4.23
C ASP A 84 0.15 -9.37 5.48
N SER A 85 -0.59 -8.29 5.32
CA SER A 85 -1.03 -7.45 6.43
C SER A 85 -2.00 -8.20 7.34
N ARG A 86 -2.07 -7.80 8.61
CA ARG A 86 -3.01 -8.38 9.61
C ARG A 86 -4.41 -8.59 9.03
N SER A 87 -5.03 -9.73 9.28
CA SER A 87 -6.35 -10.15 8.76
C SER A 87 -6.43 -10.35 7.24
N GLN A 88 -5.31 -10.43 6.55
CA GLN A 88 -5.25 -10.55 5.08
C GLN A 88 -4.25 -11.65 4.68
N GLY A 89 -4.45 -12.23 3.49
CA GLY A 89 -3.60 -13.30 3.00
C GLY A 89 -3.45 -14.45 4.00
N LYS A 90 -2.21 -14.82 4.31
CA LYS A 90 -1.86 -15.86 5.30
C LYS A 90 -1.70 -15.33 6.73
N SER A 91 -1.77 -14.02 6.95
CA SER A 91 -1.67 -13.39 8.28
C SER A 91 -3.02 -13.36 8.98
N VAL A 92 -3.48 -14.53 9.42
CA VAL A 92 -4.79 -14.70 10.06
C VAL A 92 -4.81 -14.02 11.43
N ASP A 93 -5.87 -13.28 11.71
CA ASP A 93 -6.11 -12.59 12.98
C ASP A 93 -7.52 -12.89 13.51
N ALA A 94 -7.59 -13.55 14.65
CA ALA A 94 -8.84 -13.90 15.33
C ALA A 94 -9.46 -12.72 16.11
N GLY A 95 -8.73 -11.62 16.31
CA GLY A 95 -9.18 -10.44 17.03
C GLY A 95 -10.39 -9.75 16.36
N ASP A 96 -11.10 -8.93 17.13
CA ASP A 96 -12.32 -8.24 16.66
C ASP A 96 -12.04 -6.84 16.09
N SER A 97 -10.87 -6.27 16.40
CA SER A 97 -10.46 -4.94 15.96
C SER A 97 -9.36 -4.99 14.91
N LEU A 98 -9.36 -3.97 14.04
CA LEU A 98 -8.30 -3.70 13.07
C LEU A 98 -8.22 -2.20 12.88
N SER A 99 -7.01 -1.64 12.88
CA SER A 99 -6.74 -0.25 12.48
C SER A 99 -5.44 -0.16 11.67
N TYR A 100 -5.27 0.95 10.96
CA TYR A 100 -4.03 1.17 10.22
C TYR A 100 -2.83 1.35 11.14
N GLU A 101 -3.01 1.94 12.35
CA GLU A 101 -1.95 2.05 13.36
C GLU A 101 -1.48 0.67 13.84
N MET A 102 -2.42 -0.26 14.05
CA MET A 102 -2.07 -1.66 14.41
C MET A 102 -1.21 -2.29 13.31
N MET A 103 -1.60 -2.11 12.04
CA MET A 103 -0.88 -2.68 10.90
C MET A 103 0.50 -2.01 10.71
N ALA A 104 0.62 -0.70 10.91
CA ALA A 104 1.91 -0.01 10.86
C ALA A 104 2.85 -0.47 11.98
N ASP A 105 2.34 -0.67 13.20
CA ASP A 105 3.12 -1.20 14.31
C ASP A 105 3.50 -2.68 14.12
N ASP A 106 2.67 -3.48 13.43
CA ASP A 106 3.00 -4.85 13.04
C ASP A 106 4.17 -4.88 12.04
N LEU A 107 4.16 -3.96 11.07
CA LEU A 107 5.26 -3.83 10.10
C LEU A 107 6.55 -3.39 10.79
N ASN A 108 6.48 -2.44 11.75
CA ASN A 108 7.65 -2.09 12.56
C ASN A 108 8.19 -3.31 13.30
N ALA A 109 7.34 -4.08 13.96
CA ALA A 109 7.75 -5.28 14.70
C ALA A 109 8.33 -6.38 13.79
N LEU A 110 7.85 -6.49 12.54
CA LEU A 110 8.46 -7.34 11.52
C LEU A 110 9.88 -6.88 11.20
N LEU A 111 10.08 -5.57 10.95
CA LEU A 111 11.41 -5.00 10.66
C LEU A 111 12.37 -5.21 11.83
N ASP A 112 11.91 -5.04 13.08
CA ASP A 112 12.70 -5.29 14.29
C ASP A 112 13.12 -6.77 14.38
N THR A 113 12.19 -7.70 14.13
CA THR A 113 12.48 -9.14 14.14
C THR A 113 13.49 -9.53 13.06
N LEU A 114 13.44 -8.86 11.90
CA LEU A 114 14.41 -9.04 10.82
C LEU A 114 15.75 -8.31 11.06
N GLN A 115 15.90 -7.64 12.21
CA GLN A 115 17.06 -6.85 12.62
C GLN A 115 17.41 -5.76 11.59
N LEU A 116 16.40 -5.07 11.08
CA LEU A 116 16.55 -4.01 10.11
C LEU A 116 16.40 -2.65 10.80
N ASP A 117 17.47 -1.86 10.77
CA ASP A 117 17.46 -0.51 11.32
C ASP A 117 16.56 0.41 10.51
N SER A 118 16.62 0.30 9.18
CA SER A 118 15.77 1.09 8.29
C SER A 118 15.66 0.46 6.89
N CYS A 119 14.62 0.83 6.14
CA CYS A 119 14.38 0.34 4.78
C CYS A 119 13.78 1.42 3.89
N TYR A 120 13.83 1.20 2.57
CA TYR A 120 12.94 1.86 1.63
C TYR A 120 11.54 1.29 1.77
N VAL A 121 10.51 2.09 1.46
CA VAL A 121 9.11 1.65 1.58
C VAL A 121 8.34 2.00 0.32
N ILE A 122 7.60 1.02 -0.23
CA ILE A 122 6.57 1.22 -1.25
C ILE A 122 5.23 0.84 -0.62
N GLY A 123 4.22 1.70 -0.74
CA GLY A 123 2.87 1.41 -0.29
C GLY A 123 1.81 1.72 -1.34
N TRP A 124 0.87 0.80 -1.57
CA TRP A 124 -0.25 0.99 -2.48
C TRP A 124 -1.57 0.96 -1.73
N SER A 125 -2.44 1.98 -1.93
CA SER A 125 -3.75 2.09 -1.29
C SER A 125 -3.63 2.07 0.24
N ASP A 126 -4.27 1.14 0.94
CA ASP A 126 -4.06 0.91 2.39
C ASP A 126 -2.58 0.76 2.75
N GLY A 127 -1.79 0.14 1.86
CA GLY A 127 -0.34 0.06 2.04
C GLY A 127 0.33 1.43 2.03
N GLY A 128 -0.19 2.39 1.27
CA GLY A 128 0.26 3.78 1.30
C GLY A 128 -0.08 4.47 2.62
N ILE A 129 -1.29 4.22 3.17
CA ILE A 129 -1.69 4.71 4.50
C ILE A 129 -0.76 4.13 5.58
N ASN A 130 -0.51 2.82 5.51
CA ASN A 130 0.41 2.15 6.43
C ASN A 130 1.84 2.69 6.31
N GLY A 131 2.30 3.00 5.09
CA GLY A 131 3.60 3.63 4.85
C GLY A 131 3.70 5.01 5.48
N LEU A 132 2.66 5.85 5.36
CA LEU A 132 2.58 7.15 6.03
C LEU A 132 2.63 6.99 7.55
N LEU A 133 1.84 6.08 8.12
CA LEU A 133 1.80 5.82 9.56
C LEU A 133 3.13 5.26 10.07
N LEU A 134 3.75 4.34 9.33
CA LEU A 134 5.08 3.82 9.69
C LEU A 134 6.11 4.97 9.74
N ALA A 135 6.13 5.84 8.73
CA ALA A 135 7.05 6.98 8.69
C ALA A 135 6.78 8.04 9.77
N MET A 136 5.52 8.20 10.22
CA MET A 136 5.15 9.11 11.31
C MET A 136 5.46 8.56 12.69
N ARG A 137 5.25 7.26 12.91
CA ARG A 137 5.33 6.60 14.22
C ARG A 137 6.72 6.04 14.51
N HIS A 138 7.40 5.58 13.44
CA HIS A 138 8.72 4.96 13.48
C HIS A 138 9.64 5.60 12.42
N PRO A 139 9.91 6.93 12.52
CA PRO A 139 10.61 7.68 11.48
C PRO A 139 12.03 7.18 11.21
N GLU A 140 12.67 6.52 12.17
CA GLU A 140 13.99 5.89 12.04
C GLU A 140 13.97 4.68 11.10
N LYS A 141 12.81 4.03 10.95
CA LYS A 141 12.67 2.82 10.11
C LYS A 141 12.56 3.11 8.62
N VAL A 142 12.27 4.35 8.22
CA VAL A 142 11.99 4.67 6.82
C VAL A 142 13.06 5.57 6.22
N LYS A 143 13.86 5.03 5.29
CA LYS A 143 14.88 5.80 4.53
C LYS A 143 14.25 6.74 3.51
N LYS A 144 13.36 6.23 2.70
CA LYS A 144 12.50 6.95 1.74
C LYS A 144 11.18 6.20 1.58
N LEU A 145 10.13 6.95 1.30
CA LEU A 145 8.77 6.44 1.16
C LEU A 145 8.21 6.77 -0.23
N ALA A 146 7.72 5.77 -0.96
CA ALA A 146 6.91 5.95 -2.17
C ALA A 146 5.51 5.41 -1.92
N ILE A 147 4.49 6.25 -2.06
CA ILE A 147 3.08 5.85 -1.86
C ILE A 147 2.26 6.16 -3.10
N THR A 148 1.27 5.32 -3.39
CA THR A 148 0.28 5.56 -4.43
C THR A 148 -1.13 5.25 -3.94
N GLY A 149 -2.09 6.13 -4.23
CA GLY A 149 -3.50 5.93 -3.91
C GLY A 149 -3.84 5.89 -2.42
N ALA A 150 -3.10 6.61 -1.57
CA ALA A 150 -3.40 6.74 -0.15
C ALA A 150 -4.38 7.89 0.13
N ASN A 151 -5.20 7.73 1.18
CA ASN A 151 -6.05 8.80 1.71
C ASN A 151 -5.76 9.06 3.20
N LEU A 152 -6.14 10.25 3.68
CA LEU A 152 -5.97 10.67 5.08
C LEU A 152 -7.26 10.51 5.89
N TRP A 153 -8.42 10.50 5.23
CA TRP A 153 -9.74 10.30 5.82
C TRP A 153 -10.71 9.68 4.82
N PRO A 154 -11.78 9.03 5.29
CA PRO A 154 -12.66 8.22 4.46
C PRO A 154 -13.94 8.97 4.04
N ASP A 155 -13.85 10.18 3.51
CA ASP A 155 -15.02 10.91 3.02
C ASP A 155 -14.88 11.34 1.54
N THR A 156 -15.90 11.93 0.98
CA THR A 156 -15.95 12.31 -0.44
C THR A 156 -15.05 13.49 -0.82
N THR A 157 -14.37 14.12 0.14
CA THR A 157 -13.33 15.11 -0.14
C THR A 157 -11.97 14.44 -0.44
N ALA A 158 -11.80 13.19 -0.01
CA ALA A 158 -10.62 12.37 -0.22
C ALA A 158 -10.87 11.24 -1.24
N VAL A 159 -12.03 10.60 -1.17
CA VAL A 159 -12.38 9.42 -1.95
C VAL A 159 -13.48 9.75 -2.96
N ASN A 160 -13.36 9.22 -4.18
CA ASN A 160 -14.38 9.39 -5.21
C ASN A 160 -15.77 8.99 -4.66
N PRO A 161 -16.83 9.81 -4.84
CA PRO A 161 -18.15 9.56 -4.27
C PRO A 161 -18.75 8.19 -4.63
N PHE A 162 -18.50 7.69 -5.84
CA PHE A 162 -18.96 6.35 -6.23
C PHE A 162 -18.29 5.27 -5.36
N VAL A 163 -16.98 5.35 -5.15
CA VAL A 163 -16.23 4.38 -4.35
C VAL A 163 -16.57 4.49 -2.87
N TYR A 164 -16.73 5.71 -2.36
CA TYR A 164 -17.19 5.95 -1.00
C TYR A 164 -18.55 5.27 -0.75
N ASN A 165 -19.55 5.54 -1.59
CA ASN A 165 -20.88 4.94 -1.46
C ASN A 165 -20.85 3.42 -1.58
N TRP A 166 -20.02 2.89 -2.48
CA TRP A 166 -19.79 1.45 -2.61
C TRP A 166 -19.22 0.85 -1.32
N ALA A 167 -18.22 1.47 -0.71
CA ALA A 167 -17.61 1.00 0.54
C ALA A 167 -18.61 0.98 1.70
N GLN A 168 -19.45 2.02 1.82
CA GLN A 168 -20.53 2.08 2.84
C GLN A 168 -21.53 0.94 2.62
N HIS A 169 -22.02 0.76 1.38
CA HIS A 169 -22.96 -0.30 1.04
C HIS A 169 -22.37 -1.70 1.28
N PHE A 170 -21.12 -1.91 0.91
CA PHE A 170 -20.41 -3.18 1.14
C PHE A 170 -20.30 -3.50 2.64
N ASN A 171 -19.91 -2.51 3.45
CA ASN A 171 -19.84 -2.66 4.90
C ASN A 171 -21.21 -3.00 5.50
N ASP A 172 -22.30 -2.32 5.07
CA ASP A 172 -23.64 -2.58 5.55
C ASP A 172 -24.20 -3.94 5.09
N THR A 173 -23.80 -4.41 3.91
CA THR A 173 -24.14 -5.74 3.42
C THR A 173 -23.49 -6.81 4.28
N LEU A 174 -22.19 -6.66 4.58
CA LEU A 174 -21.47 -7.62 5.41
C LEU A 174 -22.03 -7.72 6.84
N LYS A 175 -22.55 -6.62 7.43
CA LYS A 175 -23.19 -6.64 8.75
C LYS A 175 -24.41 -7.59 8.81
N LYS A 176 -25.09 -7.79 7.68
CA LYS A 176 -26.31 -8.64 7.57
C LYS A 176 -25.99 -10.12 7.28
N MET A 177 -24.75 -10.45 6.93
CA MET A 177 -24.37 -11.83 6.61
C MET A 177 -24.16 -12.62 7.90
N GLU A 178 -24.30 -13.96 7.82
CA GLU A 178 -23.93 -14.85 8.91
C GLU A 178 -22.44 -14.73 9.23
N THR A 179 -22.10 -14.77 10.53
CA THR A 179 -20.73 -14.59 11.00
C THR A 179 -19.94 -15.88 10.85
N THR A 180 -19.12 -15.94 9.80
CA THR A 180 -18.05 -16.94 9.63
C THR A 180 -16.69 -16.27 9.85
N PRO A 181 -15.59 -17.02 10.05
CA PRO A 181 -14.24 -16.43 10.14
C PRO A 181 -13.90 -15.51 8.97
N ASN A 182 -14.26 -15.91 7.74
CA ASN A 182 -14.05 -15.09 6.54
C ASN A 182 -14.88 -13.81 6.56
N VAL A 183 -16.17 -13.89 6.89
CA VAL A 183 -17.05 -12.71 7.00
C VAL A 183 -16.56 -11.77 8.10
N LYS A 184 -16.06 -12.31 9.21
CA LYS A 184 -15.46 -11.51 10.29
C LYS A 184 -14.22 -10.72 9.78
N ALA A 185 -13.32 -11.37 9.05
CA ALA A 185 -12.17 -10.69 8.44
C ALA A 185 -12.61 -9.61 7.44
N MET A 186 -13.55 -9.94 6.53
CA MET A 186 -14.10 -8.99 5.56
C MET A 186 -14.76 -7.77 6.22
N ARG A 187 -15.49 -7.96 7.34
CA ARG A 187 -16.09 -6.85 8.12
C ARG A 187 -15.03 -5.90 8.65
N LYS A 188 -13.90 -6.42 9.16
CA LYS A 188 -12.79 -5.57 9.64
C LYS A 188 -12.21 -4.73 8.51
N LEU A 189 -11.99 -5.33 7.33
CA LEU A 189 -11.46 -4.64 6.16
C LEU A 189 -12.46 -3.61 5.58
N ALA A 190 -13.74 -3.98 5.48
CA ALA A 190 -14.78 -3.05 5.04
C ALA A 190 -14.95 -1.87 6.01
N ARG A 191 -14.78 -2.11 7.32
CA ARG A 191 -14.78 -1.05 8.33
C ARG A 191 -13.62 -0.06 8.12
N LEU A 192 -12.42 -0.53 7.81
CA LEU A 192 -11.29 0.35 7.46
C LEU A 192 -11.65 1.25 6.29
N LEU A 193 -12.14 0.70 5.18
CA LEU A 193 -12.53 1.48 4.01
C LEU A 193 -13.62 2.52 4.29
N SER A 194 -14.54 2.21 5.23
CA SER A 194 -15.70 3.04 5.49
C SER A 194 -15.48 4.13 6.54
N TYR A 195 -14.56 3.88 7.48
CA TYR A 195 -14.44 4.72 8.68
C TYR A 195 -13.01 5.11 9.05
N GLU A 196 -12.00 4.67 8.30
CA GLU A 196 -10.59 4.96 8.57
C GLU A 196 -9.88 5.42 7.27
N PRO A 197 -8.73 6.05 7.33
CA PRO A 197 -8.03 6.55 8.53
C PRO A 197 -8.56 7.91 9.02
N HIS A 198 -7.95 8.44 10.10
CA HIS A 198 -8.17 9.79 10.59
C HIS A 198 -6.83 10.50 10.79
N ILE A 199 -6.11 10.73 9.71
CA ILE A 199 -4.80 11.37 9.70
C ILE A 199 -4.98 12.87 9.39
N THR A 200 -4.44 13.74 10.24
CA THR A 200 -4.45 15.18 9.97
C THR A 200 -3.23 15.59 9.14
N THR A 201 -3.37 16.68 8.38
CA THR A 201 -2.24 17.25 7.61
C THR A 201 -1.07 17.64 8.52
N GLN A 202 -1.35 18.10 9.75
CA GLN A 202 -0.32 18.45 10.74
C GLN A 202 0.48 17.21 11.18
N GLN A 203 -0.13 16.03 11.23
CA GLN A 203 0.58 14.80 11.57
C GLN A 203 1.61 14.42 10.50
N LEU A 204 1.35 14.73 9.22
CA LEU A 204 2.29 14.47 8.11
C LEU A 204 3.61 15.26 8.24
N ASN A 205 3.63 16.38 8.97
CA ASN A 205 4.86 17.11 9.27
C ASN A 205 5.87 16.29 10.12
N LYS A 206 5.45 15.19 10.73
CA LYS A 206 6.35 14.28 11.46
C LYS A 206 7.18 13.40 10.54
N ILE A 207 6.79 13.27 9.27
CA ILE A 207 7.53 12.48 8.27
C ILE A 207 8.84 13.18 7.94
N LYS A 208 9.95 12.54 8.29
CA LYS A 208 11.31 13.10 8.13
C LYS A 208 11.98 12.64 6.82
N CYS A 209 11.62 11.47 6.34
CA CYS A 209 12.19 10.89 5.13
C CYS A 209 11.68 11.59 3.87
N PRO A 210 12.47 11.62 2.78
CA PRO A 210 11.96 11.99 1.48
C PRO A 210 10.79 11.09 1.07
N THR A 211 9.72 11.68 0.53
CA THR A 211 8.50 10.96 0.18
C THR A 211 8.09 11.28 -1.25
N LEU A 212 7.85 10.25 -2.08
CA LEU A 212 7.23 10.37 -3.40
C LEU A 212 5.75 10.01 -3.27
N VAL A 213 4.87 11.00 -3.48
CA VAL A 213 3.42 10.83 -3.47
C VAL A 213 2.94 10.70 -4.89
N ILE A 214 2.31 9.56 -5.20
CA ILE A 214 1.89 9.16 -6.55
C ILE A 214 0.37 9.05 -6.59
N GLY A 215 -0.24 9.44 -7.70
CA GLY A 215 -1.65 9.20 -7.99
C GLY A 215 -1.91 9.14 -9.48
N GLY A 216 -3.06 8.57 -9.86
CA GLY A 216 -3.61 8.71 -11.19
C GLY A 216 -4.52 9.95 -11.27
N ASP A 217 -4.69 10.53 -12.45
CA ASP A 217 -5.65 11.62 -12.66
C ASP A 217 -7.12 11.16 -12.62
N HIS A 218 -7.34 9.84 -12.72
CA HIS A 218 -8.64 9.16 -12.59
C HIS A 218 -8.65 8.14 -11.44
N ASP A 219 -7.85 8.39 -10.40
CA ASP A 219 -7.76 7.51 -9.23
C ASP A 219 -9.07 7.51 -8.41
N VAL A 220 -9.28 6.47 -7.61
CA VAL A 220 -10.35 6.43 -6.59
C VAL A 220 -10.09 7.44 -5.47
N ILE A 221 -8.84 7.83 -5.24
CA ILE A 221 -8.47 8.96 -4.40
C ILE A 221 -8.45 10.22 -5.25
N VAL A 222 -9.22 11.23 -4.87
CA VAL A 222 -9.32 12.45 -5.66
C VAL A 222 -7.96 13.16 -5.75
N THR A 223 -7.60 13.62 -6.95
CA THR A 223 -6.29 14.21 -7.24
C THR A 223 -5.92 15.37 -6.30
N LYS A 224 -6.90 16.18 -5.90
CA LYS A 224 -6.70 17.27 -4.90
C LYS A 224 -6.25 16.73 -3.56
N HIS A 225 -6.70 15.54 -3.16
CA HIS A 225 -6.29 14.92 -1.91
C HIS A 225 -4.86 14.37 -2.00
N THR A 226 -4.49 13.78 -3.13
CA THR A 226 -3.10 13.37 -3.41
C THR A 226 -2.15 14.56 -3.37
N LEU A 227 -2.54 15.69 -3.96
CA LEU A 227 -1.78 16.95 -3.87
C LEU A 227 -1.67 17.42 -2.42
N LEU A 228 -2.77 17.42 -1.66
CA LEU A 228 -2.79 17.82 -0.25
C LEU A 228 -1.81 16.99 0.60
N ILE A 229 -1.74 15.68 0.37
CA ILE A 229 -0.77 14.80 1.05
C ILE A 229 0.66 15.27 0.73
N ALA A 230 0.97 15.49 -0.54
CA ALA A 230 2.30 15.93 -0.96
C ALA A 230 2.68 17.28 -0.36
N GLU A 231 1.77 18.26 -0.37
CA GLU A 231 2.00 19.60 0.19
C GLU A 231 2.18 19.59 1.73
N SER A 232 1.63 18.56 2.41
CA SER A 232 1.68 18.43 3.86
C SER A 232 2.94 17.72 4.37
N ILE A 233 3.73 17.11 3.50
CA ILE A 233 4.96 16.41 3.88
C ILE A 233 6.17 17.30 3.56
N PRO A 234 7.04 17.62 4.54
CA PRO A 234 8.12 18.62 4.37
C PRO A 234 9.13 18.29 3.26
N ARG A 235 9.34 17.02 2.97
CA ARG A 235 10.33 16.56 1.98
C ARG A 235 9.65 15.66 0.94
N SER A 236 8.68 16.20 0.21
CA SER A 236 7.89 15.44 -0.74
C SER A 236 8.18 15.80 -2.19
N TYR A 237 7.88 14.85 -3.06
CA TYR A 237 7.68 15.01 -4.50
C TYR A 237 6.28 14.52 -4.85
N LEU A 238 5.67 15.12 -5.87
CA LEU A 238 4.37 14.74 -6.41
C LEU A 238 4.51 14.23 -7.83
N TRP A 239 3.86 13.10 -8.11
CA TRP A 239 3.75 12.56 -9.47
C TRP A 239 2.32 12.12 -9.76
N ILE A 240 1.64 12.85 -10.64
CA ILE A 240 0.30 12.47 -11.12
C ILE A 240 0.44 11.90 -12.53
N LEU A 241 0.01 10.64 -12.69
CA LEU A 241 0.05 9.96 -13.98
C LEU A 241 -1.20 10.28 -14.79
N PRO A 242 -1.05 10.74 -16.05
CA PRO A 242 -2.18 10.96 -16.93
C PRO A 242 -2.80 9.62 -17.38
N ASN A 243 -4.12 9.61 -17.53
CA ASN A 243 -4.92 8.46 -17.94
C ASN A 243 -4.74 7.23 -17.03
N SER A 244 -4.52 7.46 -15.75
CA SER A 244 -4.27 6.41 -14.75
C SER A 244 -5.34 6.42 -13.67
N GLY A 245 -5.85 5.22 -13.35
CA GLY A 245 -6.70 4.96 -12.19
C GLY A 245 -5.88 4.50 -10.98
N HIS A 246 -6.55 3.78 -10.07
CA HIS A 246 -5.99 3.35 -8.78
C HIS A 246 -4.88 2.29 -8.88
N SER A 247 -4.86 1.51 -9.94
CA SER A 247 -3.93 0.39 -10.10
C SER A 247 -2.67 0.77 -10.90
N THR A 248 -2.11 1.94 -10.61
CA THR A 248 -0.86 2.44 -11.23
C THR A 248 0.28 1.40 -11.23
N PRO A 249 0.56 0.66 -10.13
CA PRO A 249 1.63 -0.33 -10.11
C PRO A 249 1.42 -1.52 -11.07
N ILE A 250 0.20 -1.71 -11.55
CA ILE A 250 -0.16 -2.80 -12.47
C ILE A 250 -0.18 -2.30 -13.92
N PHE A 251 -1.00 -1.30 -14.21
CA PHE A 251 -1.21 -0.84 -15.58
C PHE A 251 -0.06 0.01 -16.12
N TYR A 252 0.70 0.65 -15.24
CA TYR A 252 1.88 1.47 -15.58
C TYR A 252 3.14 0.92 -14.90
N LYS A 253 3.22 -0.41 -14.77
CA LYS A 253 4.27 -1.13 -14.03
C LYS A 253 5.68 -0.62 -14.31
N ASP A 254 6.05 -0.47 -15.59
CA ASP A 254 7.40 -0.08 -15.97
C ASP A 254 7.70 1.37 -15.56
N LYS A 255 6.81 2.31 -15.90
CA LYS A 255 6.93 3.72 -15.50
C LYS A 255 6.95 3.87 -13.97
N PHE A 256 6.09 3.12 -13.28
CA PHE A 256 6.01 3.13 -11.81
C PHE A 256 7.32 2.63 -11.21
N ASN A 257 7.79 1.47 -11.66
CA ASN A 257 9.02 0.85 -11.14
C ASN A 257 10.23 1.75 -11.38
N ASP A 258 10.38 2.30 -12.59
CA ASP A 258 11.50 3.18 -12.95
C ASP A 258 11.49 4.46 -12.12
N ALA A 259 10.35 5.14 -12.03
CA ALA A 259 10.24 6.39 -11.27
C ALA A 259 10.50 6.20 -9.76
N VAL A 260 10.01 5.10 -9.17
CA VAL A 260 10.26 4.79 -7.77
C VAL A 260 11.72 4.42 -7.54
N ASN A 261 12.32 3.63 -8.44
CA ASN A 261 13.73 3.26 -8.34
C ASN A 261 14.66 4.48 -8.48
N ASP A 262 14.38 5.39 -9.42
CA ASP A 262 15.12 6.64 -9.58
C ASP A 262 14.98 7.53 -8.35
N PHE A 263 13.77 7.63 -7.80
CA PHE A 263 13.54 8.35 -6.55
C PHE A 263 14.37 7.75 -5.41
N PHE A 264 14.46 6.44 -5.27
CA PHE A 264 15.26 5.81 -4.22
C PHE A 264 16.76 6.06 -4.37
N LYS A 265 17.28 6.06 -5.59
CA LYS A 265 18.70 6.28 -5.90
C LYS A 265 19.12 7.75 -5.83
N THR A 266 18.24 8.67 -6.19
CA THR A 266 18.55 10.10 -6.30
C THR A 266 18.47 10.77 -4.93
N PRO A 267 19.50 11.53 -4.48
CA PRO A 267 19.41 12.33 -3.24
C PRO A 267 18.24 13.31 -3.28
N TYR A 268 17.62 13.57 -2.10
CA TYR A 268 16.57 14.57 -2.03
C TYR A 268 17.14 15.96 -2.36
N ARG A 269 16.48 16.65 -3.29
CA ARG A 269 16.80 18.00 -3.69
C ARG A 269 15.65 18.93 -3.31
N LYS A 270 15.93 19.93 -2.48
CA LYS A 270 15.00 21.04 -2.21
C LYS A 270 15.15 22.07 -3.33
N ILE A 271 14.07 22.38 -4.01
CA ILE A 271 14.04 23.37 -5.10
C ILE A 271 13.47 24.67 -4.54
N GLU A 272 14.32 25.69 -4.40
CA GLU A 272 13.95 27.01 -3.87
C GLU A 272 14.52 28.14 -4.74
N GLY A 273 13.91 29.31 -4.63
CA GLY A 273 14.37 30.53 -5.32
C GLY A 273 14.58 30.33 -6.82
N THR A 274 15.75 30.71 -7.31
CA THR A 274 16.15 30.58 -8.72
C THR A 274 16.29 29.13 -9.18
N GLY A 275 16.46 28.17 -8.27
CA GLY A 275 16.46 26.75 -8.58
C GLY A 275 15.15 26.25 -9.20
N ARG A 276 14.07 27.05 -9.13
CA ARG A 276 12.77 26.74 -9.80
C ARG A 276 12.83 26.89 -11.33
N PHE A 277 13.89 27.48 -11.88
CA PHE A 277 14.08 27.66 -13.33
C PHE A 277 14.96 26.57 -13.97
N ASN A 278 15.40 25.59 -13.19
CA ASN A 278 16.31 24.51 -13.64
C ASN A 278 15.57 23.18 -13.77
#